data_454647c05f1212dfe301594bd874a958
#
_entry.id   454647c05f1212dfe301594bd874a958
#
_cell.length_a   1.000
_cell.length_b   1.000
_cell.length_c   1.000
_cell.angle_alpha   90.00
_cell.angle_beta   90.00
_cell.angle_gamma   90.00
#
_symmetry.space_group_name_H-M   'P 1'
#
loop_
_entity.id
_entity.type
_entity.pdbx_description
1 polymer ?
#
loop_
_entity_poly.entity_id
_entity_poly.type
_entity_poly.pdbx_seq_one_letter_code
_entity_poly.pdbx_strand_id
1 'polypeptide(L)'
;MDLDTKNFLTRIFAQTDELVICTHKPDPSGQNPRGIFWNRGSFANIDDAVAAISKWDTEPTTTVYYGVGAFAGHAYTDDKNRQKWTRKQEQATWFKALALDLDIGPDKPYATQKEGWTVMAAALTAIGMPGPMVVSSGNGIHCYWPLTASIKSADWVKLSTALRLALEEHGVQIDTSKIHDPSMVLRPVGTHHKKQQPWKPVECKRDCPDYNPRDLVPILSQWIGKATQMTRPAAARVGKKSSIMDAVLNSNDVLIDAVAMRCNQVHALIDSGGTLDAAGRPVEEPLWRASLG
;
A
#
# COMPACT_ATOMS: atom_id res chain seq x y z
N MET A 1 -10.06 -1.61 22.06
CA MET A 1 -11.27 -1.73 21.19
C MET A 1 -10.98 -2.88 20.25
N ASP A 2 -11.76 -3.94 20.34
CA ASP A 2 -11.57 -5.08 19.44
C ASP A 2 -12.02 -4.69 18.03
N LEU A 3 -11.07 -4.51 17.14
CA LEU A 3 -11.35 -4.23 15.74
C LEU A 3 -11.75 -5.55 15.07
N ASP A 4 -13.00 -5.68 14.68
CA ASP A 4 -13.49 -6.85 13.93
C ASP A 4 -13.11 -6.79 12.44
N THR A 5 -13.34 -7.86 11.71
CA THR A 5 -13.03 -7.97 10.28
C THR A 5 -13.75 -6.91 9.44
N LYS A 6 -15.01 -6.61 9.75
CA LYS A 6 -15.80 -5.63 9.00
C LYS A 6 -15.27 -4.22 9.19
N ASN A 7 -15.07 -3.79 10.43
CA ASN A 7 -14.55 -2.47 10.76
C ASN A 7 -13.13 -2.28 10.21
N PHE A 8 -12.29 -3.31 10.30
CA PHE A 8 -10.96 -3.32 9.71
C PHE A 8 -11.01 -3.08 8.19
N LEU A 9 -11.78 -3.89 7.44
CA LEU A 9 -11.88 -3.75 5.99
C LEU A 9 -12.51 -2.41 5.57
N THR A 10 -13.51 -1.92 6.29
CA THR A 10 -14.13 -0.61 6.01
C THR A 10 -13.11 0.53 6.05
N ARG A 11 -12.12 0.44 6.92
CA ARG A 11 -11.09 1.47 7.07
C ARG A 11 -9.98 1.39 6.03
N ILE A 12 -9.58 0.19 5.64
CA ILE A 12 -8.37 0.01 4.83
C ILE A 12 -8.64 -0.33 3.36
N PHE A 13 -9.88 -0.62 2.99
CA PHE A 13 -10.24 -1.04 1.63
C PHE A 13 -10.95 0.08 0.86
N ALA A 14 -10.49 0.32 -0.38
CA ALA A 14 -11.12 1.26 -1.30
C ALA A 14 -12.37 0.62 -1.93
N GLN A 15 -13.55 1.10 -1.54
CA GLN A 15 -14.85 0.57 -2.04
C GLN A 15 -15.22 1.16 -3.40
N THR A 16 -14.26 1.26 -4.31
CA THR A 16 -14.44 1.78 -5.67
C THR A 16 -14.56 0.68 -6.71
N ASP A 17 -13.92 -0.46 -6.44
CA ASP A 17 -13.91 -1.67 -7.25
C ASP A 17 -14.00 -2.89 -6.32
N GLU A 18 -13.58 -4.07 -6.76
CA GLU A 18 -13.81 -5.31 -6.01
C GLU A 18 -12.62 -5.74 -5.13
N LEU A 19 -12.95 -6.27 -3.97
CA LEU A 19 -12.01 -6.91 -3.03
C LEU A 19 -11.80 -8.38 -3.43
N VAL A 20 -10.58 -8.77 -3.72
CA VAL A 20 -10.23 -10.18 -4.01
C VAL A 20 -9.86 -10.91 -2.72
N ILE A 21 -10.57 -11.99 -2.42
CA ILE A 21 -10.27 -12.90 -1.32
C ILE A 21 -9.48 -14.09 -1.85
N CYS A 22 -8.44 -14.45 -1.12
CA CYS A 22 -7.53 -15.53 -1.45
C CYS A 22 -7.43 -16.53 -0.30
N THR A 23 -7.08 -17.77 -0.63
CA THR A 23 -6.79 -18.79 0.37
C THR A 23 -5.48 -19.50 0.06
N HIS A 24 -4.82 -19.95 1.10
CA HIS A 24 -3.64 -20.79 1.02
C HIS A 24 -3.86 -22.07 1.84
N LYS A 25 -3.52 -23.21 1.26
CA LYS A 25 -3.51 -24.51 1.92
C LYS A 25 -2.16 -25.20 1.70
N PRO A 26 -1.69 -26.04 2.64
CA PRO A 26 -0.63 -27.00 2.34
C PRO A 26 -1.02 -27.85 1.13
N ASP A 27 -0.05 -28.23 0.32
CA ASP A 27 -0.29 -29.17 -0.79
C ASP A 27 -0.33 -30.60 -0.22
N PRO A 28 -1.47 -31.30 -0.28
CA PRO A 28 -1.59 -32.63 0.26
C PRO A 28 -0.77 -33.68 -0.52
N SER A 29 -0.38 -33.38 -1.76
CA SER A 29 0.49 -34.24 -2.56
C SER A 29 1.98 -34.12 -2.21
N GLY A 30 2.36 -33.07 -1.47
CA GLY A 30 3.75 -32.74 -1.16
C GLY A 30 4.58 -32.24 -2.34
N GLN A 31 4.01 -32.14 -3.55
CA GLN A 31 4.70 -31.70 -4.75
C GLN A 31 5.05 -30.19 -4.71
N ASN A 32 4.23 -29.41 -4.01
CA ASN A 32 4.50 -28.00 -3.80
C ASN A 32 4.73 -27.73 -2.31
N PRO A 33 6.00 -27.65 -1.85
CA PRO A 33 6.32 -27.41 -0.44
C PRO A 33 5.87 -26.02 0.05
N ARG A 34 5.61 -25.06 -0.87
CA ARG A 34 5.06 -23.75 -0.54
C ARG A 34 3.54 -23.78 -0.37
N GLY A 35 2.88 -24.93 -0.61
CA GLY A 35 1.43 -25.05 -0.63
C GLY A 35 0.80 -24.44 -1.87
N ILE A 36 -0.52 -24.41 -1.89
CA ILE A 36 -1.32 -23.95 -3.03
C ILE A 36 -2.08 -22.68 -2.65
N PHE A 37 -2.00 -21.69 -3.52
CA PHE A 37 -2.66 -20.40 -3.36
C PHE A 37 -3.76 -20.25 -4.40
N TRP A 38 -4.97 -19.84 -3.99
CA TRP A 38 -6.11 -19.63 -4.87
C TRP A 38 -6.77 -18.27 -4.64
N ASN A 39 -7.15 -17.60 -5.72
CA ASN A 39 -8.13 -16.53 -5.67
C ASN A 39 -9.51 -17.17 -5.59
N ARG A 40 -10.28 -16.89 -4.55
CA ARG A 40 -11.55 -17.56 -4.24
C ARG A 40 -12.78 -16.82 -4.69
N GLY A 41 -12.68 -15.52 -4.83
CA GLY A 41 -13.77 -14.66 -5.25
C GLY A 41 -13.37 -13.20 -5.18
N SER A 42 -14.24 -12.38 -5.75
CA SER A 42 -14.18 -10.93 -5.65
C SER A 42 -15.53 -10.39 -5.17
N PHE A 43 -15.50 -9.30 -4.44
CA PHE A 43 -16.66 -8.80 -3.71
C PHE A 43 -16.71 -7.27 -3.82
N ALA A 44 -17.85 -6.76 -4.32
CA ALA A 44 -18.09 -5.33 -4.43
C ALA A 44 -18.50 -4.68 -3.10
N ASN A 45 -19.02 -5.47 -2.16
CA ASN A 45 -19.36 -4.97 -0.83
C ASN A 45 -18.60 -5.72 0.28
N ILE A 46 -18.42 -5.06 1.41
CA ILE A 46 -17.64 -5.57 2.54
C ILE A 46 -18.39 -6.69 3.27
N ASP A 47 -19.71 -6.67 3.36
CA ASP A 47 -20.46 -7.67 4.11
C ASP A 47 -20.35 -9.05 3.45
N ASP A 48 -20.43 -9.13 2.13
CA ASP A 48 -20.23 -10.36 1.38
C ASP A 48 -18.77 -10.85 1.49
N ALA A 49 -17.81 -9.93 1.47
CA ALA A 49 -16.41 -10.26 1.67
C ALA A 49 -16.16 -10.83 3.07
N VAL A 50 -16.75 -10.23 4.12
CA VAL A 50 -16.66 -10.71 5.51
C VAL A 50 -17.30 -12.09 5.66
N ALA A 51 -18.45 -12.31 5.04
CA ALA A 51 -19.11 -13.63 5.05
C ALA A 51 -18.22 -14.70 4.38
N ALA A 52 -17.58 -14.37 3.25
CA ALA A 52 -16.64 -15.26 2.56
C ALA A 52 -15.38 -15.53 3.41
N ILE A 53 -14.79 -14.49 4.02
CA ILE A 53 -13.64 -14.62 4.93
C ILE A 53 -13.99 -15.57 6.08
N SER A 54 -15.10 -15.32 6.79
CA SER A 54 -15.55 -16.15 7.90
C SER A 54 -15.75 -17.60 7.48
N LYS A 55 -16.41 -17.83 6.35
CA LYS A 55 -16.60 -19.18 5.79
C LYS A 55 -15.27 -19.89 5.56
N TRP A 56 -14.30 -19.25 4.92
CA TRP A 56 -13.00 -19.86 4.64
C TRP A 56 -12.13 -20.03 5.89
N ASP A 57 -12.29 -19.15 6.89
CA ASP A 57 -11.54 -19.26 8.15
C ASP A 57 -12.04 -20.38 9.04
N THR A 58 -13.23 -20.98 8.81
CA THR A 58 -13.65 -22.21 9.51
C THR A 58 -12.88 -23.45 9.06
N GLU A 59 -12.31 -23.43 7.86
CA GLU A 59 -11.56 -24.55 7.29
C GLU A 59 -10.23 -24.80 8.02
N PRO A 60 -9.98 -26.01 8.59
CA PRO A 60 -8.84 -26.25 9.51
C PRO A 60 -7.46 -25.97 8.91
N THR A 61 -7.26 -26.20 7.63
CA THR A 61 -5.94 -26.07 6.97
C THR A 61 -5.85 -24.83 6.07
N THR A 62 -6.89 -23.99 6.07
CA THR A 62 -6.99 -22.85 5.16
C THR A 62 -6.60 -21.56 5.87
N THR A 63 -5.57 -20.89 5.38
CA THR A 63 -5.26 -19.51 5.76
C THR A 63 -5.91 -18.57 4.77
N VAL A 64 -6.65 -17.57 5.25
CA VAL A 64 -7.34 -16.58 4.43
C VAL A 64 -6.46 -15.34 4.24
N TYR A 65 -6.51 -14.79 3.04
CA TYR A 65 -5.86 -13.53 2.66
C TYR A 65 -6.84 -12.65 1.88
N TYR A 66 -6.57 -11.37 1.84
CA TYR A 66 -7.26 -10.41 0.98
C TYR A 66 -6.24 -9.60 0.17
N GLY A 67 -6.61 -9.16 -1.03
CA GLY A 67 -5.82 -8.19 -1.80
C GLY A 67 -5.92 -6.82 -1.16
N VAL A 68 -4.78 -6.16 -0.91
CA VAL A 68 -4.75 -4.86 -0.20
C VAL A 68 -5.38 -3.75 -1.03
N GLY A 69 -5.29 -3.82 -2.36
CA GLY A 69 -5.95 -2.91 -3.29
C GLY A 69 -7.33 -3.39 -3.75
N ALA A 70 -8.09 -2.48 -4.34
CA ALA A 70 -9.27 -2.79 -5.13
C ALA A 70 -8.86 -3.20 -6.56
N PHE A 71 -9.60 -4.11 -7.18
CA PHE A 71 -9.27 -4.70 -8.48
C PHE A 71 -10.42 -4.57 -9.47
N ALA A 72 -10.08 -4.35 -10.75
CA ALA A 72 -11.03 -4.32 -11.87
C ALA A 72 -10.54 -5.20 -13.02
N GLY A 73 -11.47 -5.72 -13.85
CA GLY A 73 -11.14 -6.53 -15.03
C GLY A 73 -10.39 -7.83 -14.71
N HIS A 74 -10.57 -8.37 -13.52
CA HIS A 74 -9.82 -9.49 -12.96
C HIS A 74 -10.59 -10.81 -12.99
N ALA A 75 -11.90 -10.79 -13.28
CA ALA A 75 -12.72 -11.98 -13.41
C ALA A 75 -12.71 -12.51 -14.85
N TYR A 76 -12.67 -13.84 -15.00
CA TYR A 76 -12.72 -14.52 -16.29
C TYR A 76 -13.37 -15.90 -16.15
N THR A 77 -13.81 -16.46 -17.26
CA THR A 77 -14.33 -17.84 -17.31
C THR A 77 -13.27 -18.74 -17.92
N ASP A 78 -12.93 -19.85 -17.24
CA ASP A 78 -11.97 -20.83 -17.76
C ASP A 78 -12.59 -21.74 -18.85
N ASP A 79 -11.77 -22.57 -19.47
CA ASP A 79 -12.15 -23.55 -20.50
C ASP A 79 -13.19 -24.60 -20.06
N LYS A 80 -13.37 -24.75 -18.73
CA LYS A 80 -14.38 -25.62 -18.10
C LYS A 80 -15.62 -24.84 -17.65
N ASN A 81 -15.84 -23.65 -18.19
CA ASN A 81 -16.94 -22.73 -17.87
C ASN A 81 -17.05 -22.39 -16.37
N ARG A 82 -15.92 -22.30 -15.66
CA ARG A 82 -15.86 -21.95 -14.25
C ARG A 82 -15.38 -20.53 -14.09
N GLN A 83 -16.08 -19.76 -13.26
CA GLN A 83 -15.65 -18.42 -12.88
C GLN A 83 -14.30 -18.48 -12.14
N LYS A 84 -13.35 -17.68 -12.59
CA LYS A 84 -12.00 -17.53 -12.01
C LYS A 84 -11.67 -16.07 -11.84
N TRP A 85 -10.70 -15.83 -10.98
CA TRP A 85 -10.22 -14.49 -10.68
C TRP A 85 -8.69 -14.45 -10.75
N THR A 86 -8.18 -13.38 -11.30
CA THR A 86 -6.75 -13.05 -11.24
C THR A 86 -6.55 -11.92 -10.24
N ARG A 87 -5.32 -11.62 -9.93
CA ARG A 87 -4.92 -10.51 -9.06
C ARG A 87 -3.54 -10.05 -9.53
N LYS A 88 -3.54 -9.44 -10.71
CA LYS A 88 -2.33 -8.92 -11.33
C LYS A 88 -2.13 -7.45 -10.95
N GLN A 89 -0.89 -6.97 -10.99
CA GLN A 89 -0.55 -5.60 -10.63
C GLN A 89 -1.31 -4.57 -11.49
N GLU A 90 -1.44 -4.83 -12.80
CA GLU A 90 -2.15 -3.96 -13.74
C GLU A 90 -3.66 -3.91 -13.54
N GLN A 91 -4.21 -4.81 -12.74
CA GLN A 91 -5.65 -4.87 -12.40
C GLN A 91 -5.97 -4.14 -11.10
N ALA A 92 -4.95 -3.80 -10.31
CA ALA A 92 -5.14 -3.01 -9.09
C ALA A 92 -5.41 -1.55 -9.45
N THR A 93 -6.48 -0.98 -8.90
CA THR A 93 -7.00 0.34 -9.28
C THR A 93 -6.83 1.38 -8.18
N TRP A 94 -7.31 1.09 -6.97
CA TRP A 94 -7.36 2.02 -5.85
C TRP A 94 -6.91 1.39 -4.54
N PHE A 95 -6.35 2.22 -3.66
CA PHE A 95 -5.89 1.84 -2.33
C PHE A 95 -6.37 2.84 -1.28
N LYS A 96 -6.77 2.35 -0.12
CA LYS A 96 -7.20 3.16 1.02
C LYS A 96 -6.28 3.03 2.23
N ALA A 97 -5.14 2.37 2.07
CA ALA A 97 -4.09 2.29 3.10
C ALA A 97 -2.72 2.11 2.45
N LEU A 98 -1.67 2.68 3.04
CA LEU A 98 -0.33 2.12 2.87
C LEU A 98 -0.23 0.90 3.78
N ALA A 99 0.44 -0.14 3.33
CA ALA A 99 0.57 -1.39 4.08
C ALA A 99 1.95 -2.01 3.90
N LEU A 100 2.43 -2.70 4.93
CA LEU A 100 3.65 -3.51 4.87
C LEU A 100 3.53 -4.73 5.78
N ASP A 101 4.35 -5.74 5.50
CA ASP A 101 4.50 -6.98 6.26
C ASP A 101 5.93 -7.08 6.80
N LEU A 102 6.08 -7.21 8.12
CA LEU A 102 7.32 -7.55 8.78
C LEU A 102 7.35 -9.04 9.06
N ASP A 103 8.19 -9.74 8.34
CA ASP A 103 8.43 -11.17 8.54
C ASP A 103 9.19 -11.42 9.84
N ILE A 104 8.64 -12.25 10.74
CA ILE A 104 9.19 -12.60 12.05
C ILE A 104 9.37 -14.11 12.16
N GLY A 105 10.50 -14.56 12.67
CA GLY A 105 10.78 -15.98 12.90
C GLY A 105 12.28 -16.30 12.94
N PRO A 106 12.65 -17.58 13.16
CA PRO A 106 14.06 -17.99 13.30
C PRO A 106 14.94 -17.65 12.11
N ASP A 107 14.40 -17.78 10.88
CA ASP A 107 15.12 -17.52 9.62
C ASP A 107 14.68 -16.19 8.99
N LYS A 108 14.22 -15.25 9.81
CA LYS A 108 13.73 -13.93 9.39
C LYS A 108 14.61 -12.83 9.98
N PRO A 109 14.53 -11.61 9.42
CA PRO A 109 15.30 -10.47 9.92
C PRO A 109 15.11 -10.20 11.42
N TYR A 110 13.95 -10.54 11.95
CA TYR A 110 13.61 -10.33 13.36
C TYR A 110 13.16 -11.65 13.99
N ALA A 111 13.73 -12.01 15.15
CA ALA A 111 13.38 -13.22 15.86
C ALA A 111 12.01 -13.11 16.57
N THR A 112 11.63 -11.90 17.01
CA THR A 112 10.40 -11.64 17.76
C THR A 112 9.65 -10.41 17.24
N GLN A 113 8.32 -10.37 17.44
CA GLN A 113 7.50 -9.20 17.12
C GLN A 113 7.96 -7.95 17.89
N LYS A 114 8.41 -8.10 19.14
CA LYS A 114 8.92 -7.00 19.94
C LYS A 114 10.16 -6.38 19.31
N GLU A 115 11.10 -7.20 18.85
CA GLU A 115 12.31 -6.74 18.17
C GLU A 115 11.97 -5.99 16.88
N GLY A 116 11.18 -6.62 15.99
CA GLY A 116 10.77 -6.00 14.73
C GLY A 116 10.02 -4.68 14.94
N TRP A 117 9.13 -4.63 15.94
CA TRP A 117 8.43 -3.39 16.28
C TRP A 117 9.36 -2.32 16.84
N THR A 118 10.35 -2.68 17.66
CA THR A 118 11.31 -1.71 18.23
C THR A 118 12.08 -1.01 17.12
N VAL A 119 12.61 -1.76 16.15
CA VAL A 119 13.33 -1.20 14.99
C VAL A 119 12.40 -0.34 14.13
N MET A 120 11.19 -0.83 13.85
CA MET A 120 10.19 -0.09 13.08
C MET A 120 9.82 1.23 13.75
N ALA A 121 9.52 1.21 15.05
CA ALA A 121 9.11 2.42 15.79
C ALA A 121 10.23 3.49 15.82
N ALA A 122 11.48 3.08 15.97
CA ALA A 122 12.63 3.98 15.91
C ALA A 122 12.77 4.63 14.52
N ALA A 123 12.64 3.83 13.46
CA ALA A 123 12.70 4.32 12.07
C ALA A 123 11.55 5.30 11.78
N LEU A 124 10.31 4.97 12.17
CA LEU A 124 9.16 5.86 11.98
C LEU A 124 9.35 7.20 12.69
N THR A 125 9.93 7.19 13.90
CA THR A 125 10.25 8.41 14.64
C THR A 125 11.30 9.24 13.90
N ALA A 126 12.37 8.61 13.41
CA ALA A 126 13.43 9.29 12.67
C ALA A 126 12.96 9.91 11.35
N ILE A 127 12.05 9.22 10.65
CA ILE A 127 11.42 9.69 9.40
C ILE A 127 10.39 10.82 9.68
N GLY A 128 9.84 10.89 10.90
CA GLY A 128 8.68 11.73 11.23
C GLY A 128 7.35 11.15 10.73
N MET A 129 7.33 9.86 10.41
CA MET A 129 6.12 9.18 9.93
C MET A 129 5.17 8.91 11.11
N PRO A 130 3.85 9.17 10.97
CA PRO A 130 2.90 8.88 12.04
C PRO A 130 2.82 7.37 12.32
N GLY A 131 2.41 7.01 13.54
CA GLY A 131 2.31 5.61 13.95
C GLY A 131 1.21 4.86 13.21
N PRO A 132 1.48 3.66 12.67
CA PRO A 132 0.49 2.85 11.96
C PRO A 132 -0.49 2.14 12.90
N MET A 133 -1.58 1.63 12.33
CA MET A 133 -2.30 0.50 12.90
C MET A 133 -1.37 -0.72 12.84
N VAL A 134 -1.21 -1.41 13.97
CA VAL A 134 -0.33 -2.58 14.12
C VAL A 134 -1.16 -3.82 14.32
N VAL A 135 -1.02 -4.78 13.41
CA VAL A 135 -1.74 -6.05 13.43
C VAL A 135 -0.74 -7.19 13.63
N SER A 136 -0.92 -7.99 14.67
CA SER A 136 -0.23 -9.28 14.77
C SER A 136 -0.84 -10.23 13.74
N SER A 137 -0.06 -10.66 12.76
CA SER A 137 -0.52 -11.58 11.70
C SER A 137 -0.34 -13.06 12.06
N GLY A 138 -0.19 -13.33 13.36
CA GLY A 138 0.17 -14.63 13.93
C GLY A 138 1.66 -14.69 14.25
N ASN A 139 2.53 -14.84 13.29
CA ASN A 139 3.99 -14.80 13.50
C ASN A 139 4.55 -13.38 13.24
N GLY A 140 4.19 -12.74 12.13
CA GLY A 140 4.67 -11.43 11.71
C GLY A 140 3.83 -10.26 12.21
N ILE A 141 4.15 -9.08 11.72
CA ILE A 141 3.44 -7.83 11.99
C ILE A 141 3.04 -7.22 10.65
N HIS A 142 1.75 -6.88 10.49
CA HIS A 142 1.33 -5.97 9.45
C HIS A 142 1.22 -4.55 10.02
N CYS A 143 1.71 -3.58 9.29
CA CYS A 143 1.53 -2.17 9.60
C CYS A 143 0.66 -1.52 8.51
N TYR A 144 -0.36 -0.76 8.93
CA TYR A 144 -1.25 -0.04 8.02
C TYR A 144 -1.31 1.44 8.38
N TRP A 145 -1.31 2.29 7.37
CA TRP A 145 -1.68 3.70 7.48
C TRP A 145 -2.98 3.89 6.70
N PRO A 146 -4.14 3.74 7.38
CA PRO A 146 -5.43 3.97 6.74
C PRO A 146 -5.52 5.40 6.22
N LEU A 147 -6.14 5.59 5.07
CA LEU A 147 -6.26 6.89 4.42
C LEU A 147 -7.70 7.42 4.50
N THR A 148 -7.84 8.71 4.71
CA THR A 148 -9.16 9.39 4.68
C THR A 148 -9.78 9.36 3.29
N ALA A 149 -8.96 9.27 2.23
CA ALA A 149 -9.39 9.15 0.84
C ALA A 149 -8.58 8.07 0.13
N SER A 150 -9.23 7.35 -0.79
CA SER A 150 -8.55 6.38 -1.65
C SER A 150 -7.64 7.08 -2.66
N ILE A 151 -6.51 6.47 -2.97
CA ILE A 151 -5.54 6.93 -3.97
C ILE A 151 -5.41 5.91 -5.10
N LYS A 152 -5.07 6.38 -6.31
CA LYS A 152 -4.86 5.51 -7.48
C LYS A 152 -3.65 4.60 -7.29
N SER A 153 -3.68 3.43 -7.90
CA SER A 153 -2.60 2.44 -7.83
C SER A 153 -1.22 3.02 -8.17
N ALA A 154 -1.13 3.88 -9.18
CA ALA A 154 0.13 4.52 -9.57
C ALA A 154 0.72 5.43 -8.47
N ASP A 155 -0.11 6.17 -7.74
CA ASP A 155 0.32 7.03 -6.64
C ASP A 155 0.62 6.22 -5.38
N TRP A 156 -0.18 5.17 -5.14
CA TRP A 156 0.10 4.22 -4.07
C TRP A 156 1.47 3.55 -4.24
N VAL A 157 1.82 3.09 -5.45
CA VAL A 157 3.13 2.50 -5.76
C VAL A 157 4.27 3.48 -5.47
N LYS A 158 4.12 4.76 -5.83
CA LYS A 158 5.12 5.79 -5.53
C LYS A 158 5.30 6.00 -4.03
N LEU A 159 4.18 6.18 -3.29
CA LEU A 159 4.22 6.39 -1.84
C LEU A 159 4.73 5.17 -1.09
N SER A 160 4.30 3.96 -1.45
CA SER A 160 4.77 2.72 -0.84
C SER A 160 6.25 2.47 -1.13
N THR A 161 6.73 2.79 -2.35
CA THR A 161 8.17 2.72 -2.69
C THR A 161 8.96 3.76 -1.88
N ALA A 162 8.45 4.98 -1.74
CA ALA A 162 9.10 6.02 -0.93
C ALA A 162 9.18 5.61 0.55
N LEU A 163 8.09 5.08 1.11
CA LEU A 163 8.06 4.54 2.47
C LEU A 163 9.07 3.40 2.65
N ARG A 164 9.14 2.47 1.68
CA ARG A 164 10.14 1.40 1.68
C ARG A 164 11.56 1.96 1.77
N LEU A 165 11.91 2.88 0.87
CA LEU A 165 13.25 3.49 0.82
C LEU A 165 13.59 4.22 2.13
N ALA A 166 12.61 4.93 2.71
CA ALA A 166 12.77 5.61 3.99
C ALA A 166 13.06 4.61 5.12
N LEU A 167 12.30 3.53 5.21
CA LEU A 167 12.47 2.50 6.23
C LEU A 167 13.80 1.76 6.09
N GLU A 168 14.20 1.39 4.87
CA GLU A 168 15.49 0.76 4.59
C GLU A 168 16.67 1.65 4.98
N GLU A 169 16.60 2.95 4.67
CA GLU A 169 17.63 3.94 5.04
C GLU A 169 17.79 4.05 6.57
N HIS A 170 16.71 3.76 7.33
CA HIS A 170 16.70 3.77 8.80
C HIS A 170 16.81 2.36 9.41
N GLY A 171 17.33 1.39 8.64
CA GLY A 171 17.73 0.08 9.13
C GLY A 171 16.60 -0.95 9.27
N VAL A 172 15.38 -0.66 8.81
CA VAL A 172 14.30 -1.65 8.82
C VAL A 172 14.51 -2.66 7.68
N GLN A 173 14.61 -3.93 8.03
CA GLN A 173 14.68 -5.02 7.07
C GLN A 173 13.27 -5.52 6.73
N ILE A 174 12.84 -5.29 5.51
CA ILE A 174 11.51 -5.66 4.99
C ILE A 174 11.64 -6.47 3.71
N ASP A 175 10.61 -7.26 3.37
CA ASP A 175 10.56 -7.92 2.06
C ASP A 175 10.34 -6.87 0.96
N THR A 176 11.43 -6.49 0.32
CA THR A 176 11.46 -5.43 -0.70
C THR A 176 10.62 -5.73 -1.92
N SER A 177 10.26 -7.01 -2.15
CA SER A 177 9.45 -7.41 -3.29
C SER A 177 7.95 -7.16 -3.10
N LYS A 178 7.50 -6.98 -1.85
CA LYS A 178 6.06 -6.93 -1.53
C LYS A 178 5.52 -5.55 -1.23
N ILE A 179 6.26 -4.70 -0.52
CA ILE A 179 5.73 -3.45 0.03
C ILE A 179 5.16 -2.48 -1.02
N HIS A 180 5.61 -2.56 -2.26
CA HIS A 180 5.15 -1.73 -3.38
C HIS A 180 4.49 -2.55 -4.49
N ASP A 181 4.20 -3.82 -4.24
CA ASP A 181 3.47 -4.68 -5.17
C ASP A 181 1.96 -4.45 -5.04
N PRO A 182 1.29 -3.84 -6.04
CA PRO A 182 -0.15 -3.63 -6.00
C PRO A 182 -0.96 -4.92 -5.88
N SER A 183 -0.35 -6.06 -6.19
CA SER A 183 -0.97 -7.37 -6.07
C SER A 183 -0.72 -8.06 -4.73
N MET A 184 -0.15 -7.36 -3.73
CA MET A 184 0.12 -7.94 -2.42
C MET A 184 -1.14 -8.42 -1.70
N VAL A 185 -0.96 -9.43 -0.85
CA VAL A 185 -2.02 -9.95 0.00
C VAL A 185 -1.58 -9.99 1.45
N LEU A 186 -2.51 -9.72 2.36
CA LEU A 186 -2.31 -9.80 3.79
C LEU A 186 -3.45 -10.58 4.45
N ARG A 187 -3.26 -11.02 5.70
CA ARG A 187 -4.31 -11.68 6.47
C ARG A 187 -5.24 -10.65 7.08
N PRO A 188 -6.56 -10.77 6.92
CA PRO A 188 -7.49 -9.85 7.55
C PRO A 188 -7.56 -10.07 9.07
N VAL A 189 -7.76 -8.97 9.81
CA VAL A 189 -8.06 -9.04 11.26
C VAL A 189 -9.30 -9.89 11.49
N GLY A 190 -9.31 -10.64 12.59
CA GLY A 190 -10.41 -11.55 12.96
C GLY A 190 -10.29 -12.95 12.37
N THR A 191 -9.20 -13.26 11.63
CA THR A 191 -8.91 -14.61 11.12
C THR A 191 -7.74 -15.26 11.85
N HIS A 192 -7.32 -16.45 11.37
CA HIS A 192 -6.25 -17.22 11.99
C HIS A 192 -5.10 -17.52 11.02
N HIS A 193 -3.89 -17.42 11.54
CA HIS A 193 -2.70 -17.97 10.90
C HIS A 193 -2.62 -19.48 11.17
N LYS A 194 -2.85 -20.31 10.14
CA LYS A 194 -3.03 -21.76 10.28
C LYS A 194 -1.88 -22.61 9.73
N LYS A 195 -0.74 -21.98 9.44
CA LYS A 195 0.44 -22.73 8.95
C LYS A 195 1.07 -23.64 10.03
N GLN A 196 0.81 -23.38 11.31
CA GLN A 196 1.33 -24.10 12.46
C GLN A 196 0.24 -24.25 13.53
N GLN A 197 0.34 -25.28 14.34
CA GLN A 197 -0.50 -25.45 15.53
C GLN A 197 0.25 -25.03 16.79
N PRO A 198 -0.40 -24.43 17.79
CA PRO A 198 -1.81 -23.97 17.73
C PRO A 198 -1.99 -22.80 16.76
N TRP A 199 -3.19 -22.65 16.21
CA TRP A 199 -3.50 -21.52 15.34
C TRP A 199 -3.34 -20.20 16.09
N LYS A 200 -2.78 -19.21 15.42
CA LYS A 200 -2.57 -17.89 16.02
C LYS A 200 -3.57 -16.89 15.44
N PRO A 201 -4.28 -16.14 16.29
CA PRO A 201 -5.22 -15.14 15.82
C PRO A 201 -4.49 -14.00 15.09
N VAL A 202 -5.18 -13.40 14.12
CA VAL A 202 -4.79 -12.16 13.46
C VAL A 202 -5.54 -11.03 14.14
N GLU A 203 -4.83 -10.20 14.89
CA GLU A 203 -5.42 -9.24 15.81
C GLU A 203 -4.82 -7.85 15.69
N CYS A 204 -5.66 -6.82 15.79
CA CYS A 204 -5.19 -5.45 15.93
C CYS A 204 -4.61 -5.25 17.34
N LYS A 205 -3.31 -4.99 17.44
CA LYS A 205 -2.61 -4.73 18.71
C LYS A 205 -2.52 -3.26 19.04
N ARG A 206 -2.58 -2.41 18.03
CA ARG A 206 -2.60 -0.95 18.17
C ARG A 206 -3.41 -0.36 17.03
N ASP A 207 -4.33 0.50 17.36
CA ASP A 207 -5.08 1.27 16.39
C ASP A 207 -4.44 2.67 16.17
N CYS A 208 -4.83 3.35 15.10
CA CYS A 208 -4.39 4.70 14.75
C CYS A 208 -5.53 5.47 14.08
N PRO A 209 -5.47 6.81 13.95
CA PRO A 209 -6.41 7.55 13.13
C PRO A 209 -6.22 7.23 11.64
N ASP A 210 -7.21 7.64 10.83
CA ASP A 210 -7.05 7.69 9.38
C ASP A 210 -6.25 8.94 9.00
N TYR A 211 -5.32 8.81 8.06
CA TYR A 211 -4.39 9.86 7.64
C TYR A 211 -4.81 10.48 6.32
N ASN A 212 -4.70 11.80 6.21
CA ASN A 212 -4.85 12.43 4.92
C ASN A 212 -3.62 12.06 4.05
N PRO A 213 -3.81 11.50 2.84
CA PRO A 213 -2.68 11.19 1.95
C PRO A 213 -1.74 12.38 1.71
N ARG A 214 -2.29 13.59 1.68
CA ARG A 214 -1.53 14.84 1.49
C ARG A 214 -0.54 15.13 2.62
N ASP A 215 -0.83 14.68 3.85
CA ASP A 215 0.05 14.89 5.00
C ASP A 215 1.24 13.92 4.98
N LEU A 216 1.12 12.75 4.34
CA LEU A 216 2.18 11.77 4.22
C LEU A 216 3.21 12.13 3.13
N VAL A 217 2.78 12.82 2.08
CA VAL A 217 3.64 13.20 0.94
C VAL A 217 4.82 14.08 1.38
N PRO A 218 4.66 15.17 2.17
CA PRO A 218 5.78 15.98 2.61
C PRO A 218 6.79 15.22 3.46
N ILE A 219 6.32 14.28 4.29
CA ILE A 219 7.17 13.44 5.14
C ILE A 219 8.09 12.55 4.29
N LEU A 220 7.54 12.00 3.21
CA LEU A 220 8.25 11.08 2.30
C LEU A 220 8.91 11.79 1.10
N SER A 221 8.84 13.12 1.02
CA SER A 221 9.21 13.91 -0.17
C SER A 221 10.63 13.63 -0.69
N GLN A 222 11.61 13.47 0.20
CA GLN A 222 13.00 13.21 -0.19
C GLN A 222 13.19 11.82 -0.87
N TRP A 223 12.29 10.85 -0.60
CA TRP A 223 12.34 9.52 -1.22
C TRP A 223 11.41 9.39 -2.42
N ILE A 224 10.39 10.26 -2.57
CA ILE A 224 9.44 10.23 -3.70
C ILE A 224 10.18 10.43 -5.03
N GLY A 225 11.18 11.31 -5.10
CA GLY A 225 11.99 11.50 -6.30
C GLY A 225 12.71 10.22 -6.74
N LYS A 226 13.33 9.51 -5.80
CA LYS A 226 13.98 8.21 -6.03
C LYS A 226 12.94 7.15 -6.43
N ALA A 227 11.82 7.08 -5.72
CA ALA A 227 10.72 6.15 -5.99
C ALA A 227 10.15 6.35 -7.41
N THR A 228 9.92 7.58 -7.83
CA THR A 228 9.43 7.91 -9.17
C THR A 228 10.37 7.43 -10.28
N GLN A 229 11.69 7.54 -10.08
CA GLN A 229 12.66 7.03 -11.04
C GLN A 229 12.64 5.50 -11.12
N MET A 230 12.47 4.81 -10.01
CA MET A 230 12.43 3.34 -9.94
C MET A 230 11.16 2.75 -10.57
N THR A 231 10.02 3.44 -10.43
CA THR A 231 8.71 2.95 -10.89
C THR A 231 8.41 3.32 -12.35
N ARG A 232 9.27 4.10 -13.03
CA ARG A 232 9.10 4.42 -14.45
C ARG A 232 9.23 3.17 -15.32
N PRO A 233 8.36 2.95 -16.33
CA PRO A 233 8.51 1.88 -17.31
C PRO A 233 9.88 1.92 -18.00
N ALA A 234 10.46 0.79 -18.30
CA ALA A 234 11.79 0.69 -18.92
C ALA A 234 11.91 1.51 -20.23
N ALA A 235 10.86 1.55 -21.04
CA ALA A 235 10.79 2.38 -22.26
C ALA A 235 10.88 3.89 -22.00
N ALA A 236 10.51 4.36 -20.80
CA ALA A 236 10.59 5.77 -20.42
C ALA A 236 11.93 6.16 -19.77
N ARG A 237 12.83 5.20 -19.54
CA ARG A 237 14.16 5.44 -18.96
C ARG A 237 15.19 5.91 -19.98
N VAL A 238 14.90 5.77 -21.27
CA VAL A 238 15.76 6.20 -22.38
C VAL A 238 15.28 7.55 -22.89
N GLY A 239 15.81 8.63 -22.35
CA GLY A 239 15.67 9.97 -22.92
C GLY A 239 15.11 11.04 -21.98
N LYS A 240 15.95 12.02 -21.73
CA LYS A 240 15.77 13.30 -21.03
C LYS A 240 15.67 13.26 -19.50
N LYS A 241 16.58 14.00 -18.86
CA LYS A 241 16.42 14.50 -17.50
C LYS A 241 15.15 15.34 -17.44
N SER A 242 14.01 14.70 -17.13
CA SER A 242 12.81 15.46 -16.74
C SER A 242 13.04 15.96 -15.31
N SER A 243 12.76 17.22 -15.05
CA SER A 243 12.86 17.77 -13.72
C SER A 243 11.87 17.06 -12.80
N ILE A 244 12.16 17.02 -11.51
CA ILE A 244 11.23 16.50 -10.47
C ILE A 244 9.85 17.19 -10.62
N MET A 245 9.85 18.43 -11.07
CA MET A 245 8.66 19.24 -11.34
C MET A 245 7.76 18.65 -12.45
N ASP A 246 8.34 18.12 -13.56
CA ASP A 246 7.55 17.50 -14.63
C ASP A 246 6.87 16.19 -14.17
N ALA A 247 7.50 15.47 -13.25
CA ALA A 247 6.90 14.26 -12.69
C ALA A 247 5.75 14.59 -11.71
N VAL A 248 5.86 15.69 -10.98
CA VAL A 248 4.82 16.19 -10.05
C VAL A 248 3.65 16.80 -10.83
N LEU A 249 3.92 17.59 -11.87
CA LEU A 249 2.89 18.22 -12.69
C LEU A 249 2.09 17.26 -13.58
N ASN A 250 2.65 16.08 -13.90
CA ASN A 250 1.97 15.05 -14.68
C ASN A 250 1.26 13.98 -13.82
N SER A 251 1.35 14.05 -12.48
CA SER A 251 0.56 13.22 -11.59
C SER A 251 -0.69 13.99 -11.14
N ASN A 252 -1.88 13.47 -11.46
CA ASN A 252 -3.16 14.13 -11.19
C ASN A 252 -3.28 14.61 -9.72
N ASP A 253 -3.56 15.91 -9.59
CA ASP A 253 -4.19 16.70 -8.51
C ASP A 253 -3.74 16.53 -7.04
N VAL A 254 -3.56 15.32 -6.50
CA VAL A 254 -3.30 15.11 -5.06
C VAL A 254 -1.87 15.49 -4.66
N LEU A 255 -0.87 15.27 -5.54
CA LEU A 255 0.52 15.58 -5.26
C LEU A 255 0.86 17.06 -5.46
N ILE A 256 0.20 17.71 -6.41
CA ILE A 256 0.41 19.15 -6.70
C ILE A 256 0.00 19.99 -5.50
N ASP A 257 -1.19 19.76 -4.96
CA ASP A 257 -1.71 20.50 -3.80
C ASP A 257 -0.86 20.30 -2.53
N ALA A 258 -0.26 19.12 -2.34
CA ALA A 258 0.57 18.85 -1.18
C ALA A 258 1.94 19.56 -1.24
N VAL A 259 2.50 19.73 -2.43
CA VAL A 259 3.71 20.53 -2.64
C VAL A 259 3.37 22.02 -2.51
N ALA A 260 2.22 22.46 -3.01
CA ALA A 260 1.73 23.82 -2.91
C ALA A 260 1.57 24.28 -1.46
N MET A 261 1.06 23.44 -0.56
CA MET A 261 0.82 23.79 0.85
C MET A 261 2.09 24.12 1.65
N ARG A 262 3.27 23.68 1.22
CA ARG A 262 4.55 23.98 1.90
C ARG A 262 5.44 24.95 1.17
N CYS A 263 5.19 25.23 -0.09
CA CYS A 263 5.93 26.20 -0.87
C CYS A 263 5.03 27.40 -1.16
N ASN A 264 5.22 28.48 -0.41
CA ASN A 264 4.44 29.72 -0.60
C ASN A 264 4.46 30.22 -2.06
N GLN A 265 5.49 29.90 -2.83
CA GLN A 265 5.62 30.27 -4.24
C GLN A 265 4.77 29.40 -5.15
N VAL A 266 4.67 28.08 -4.87
CA VAL A 266 3.78 27.17 -5.60
C VAL A 266 2.31 27.47 -5.25
N HIS A 267 2.03 27.86 -4.01
CA HIS A 267 0.71 28.31 -3.58
C HIS A 267 0.28 29.57 -4.32
N ALA A 268 1.16 30.59 -4.40
CA ALA A 268 0.91 31.81 -5.14
C ALA A 268 0.68 31.57 -6.64
N LEU A 269 1.39 30.60 -7.24
CA LEU A 269 1.22 30.21 -8.64
C LEU A 269 -0.14 29.54 -8.90
N ILE A 270 -0.61 28.71 -7.98
CA ILE A 270 -1.93 28.06 -8.08
C ILE A 270 -3.04 29.08 -7.86
N ASP A 271 -2.90 29.97 -6.88
CA ASP A 271 -3.88 31.02 -6.58
C ASP A 271 -3.97 32.07 -7.70
N SER A 272 -2.87 32.33 -8.41
CA SER A 272 -2.86 33.22 -9.59
C SER A 272 -3.42 32.54 -10.83
N GLY A 273 -3.81 31.27 -10.77
CA GLY A 273 -4.34 30.52 -11.91
C GLY A 273 -3.30 30.23 -13.00
N GLY A 274 -2.00 30.39 -12.69
CA GLY A 274 -0.91 30.13 -13.63
C GLY A 274 -0.97 31.05 -14.86
N THR A 275 -1.37 32.32 -14.71
CA THR A 275 -1.52 33.28 -15.80
C THR A 275 -0.20 33.47 -16.55
N LEU A 276 -0.26 33.29 -17.86
CA LEU A 276 0.84 33.55 -18.77
C LEU A 276 0.67 34.97 -19.37
N ASP A 277 1.80 35.66 -19.59
CA ASP A 277 1.79 36.93 -20.35
C ASP A 277 1.47 36.69 -21.85
N ALA A 278 1.33 37.75 -22.61
CA ALA A 278 1.05 37.70 -24.05
C ALA A 278 2.14 36.96 -24.87
N ALA A 279 3.30 36.68 -24.26
CA ALA A 279 4.39 35.91 -24.84
C ALA A 279 4.46 34.48 -24.32
N GLY A 280 3.44 34.01 -23.53
CA GLY A 280 3.37 32.66 -22.97
C GLY A 280 4.31 32.42 -21.81
N ARG A 281 4.78 33.46 -21.10
CA ARG A 281 5.65 33.36 -19.94
C ARG A 281 4.85 33.52 -18.65
N PRO A 282 5.18 32.78 -17.57
CA PRO A 282 4.54 32.98 -16.26
C PRO A 282 4.73 34.44 -15.82
N VAL A 283 3.64 35.10 -15.44
CA VAL A 283 3.66 36.50 -14.97
C VAL A 283 4.55 36.69 -13.75
N GLU A 284 4.82 35.63 -13.01
CA GLU A 284 5.64 35.60 -11.77
C GLU A 284 7.04 35.01 -11.96
N GLU A 285 7.60 35.04 -13.18
CA GLU A 285 8.95 34.55 -13.49
C GLU A 285 10.06 35.02 -12.51
N PRO A 286 10.05 36.24 -11.95
CA PRO A 286 11.07 36.67 -10.99
C PRO A 286 11.11 35.85 -9.69
N LEU A 287 9.96 35.33 -9.23
CA LEU A 287 9.88 34.52 -8.02
C LEU A 287 10.49 33.11 -8.21
N TRP A 288 10.43 32.59 -9.43
CA TRP A 288 11.03 31.31 -9.78
C TRP A 288 12.56 31.36 -9.81
N ARG A 289 13.14 32.46 -10.29
CA ARG A 289 14.61 32.63 -10.38
C ARG A 289 15.25 32.83 -9.02
N ALA A 290 14.55 33.45 -8.09
CA ALA A 290 15.05 33.68 -6.72
C ALA A 290 15.13 32.42 -5.85
N SER A 291 14.42 31.33 -6.24
CA SER A 291 14.36 30.10 -5.46
C SER A 291 15.30 29.00 -5.95
N LEU A 292 16.04 29.23 -7.04
CA LEU A 292 16.96 28.25 -7.66
C LEU A 292 18.43 28.65 -7.50
N GLY A 293 18.74 29.67 -6.70
CA GLY A 293 20.06 30.14 -6.35
C GLY A 293 20.62 29.54 -5.06
#